data_ed86319f5379c17ddc06219c9d5523a3
#
_entry.id   ed86319f5379c17ddc06219c9d5523a3
#
_cell.length_a   1.000
_cell.length_b   1.000
_cell.length_c   1.000
_cell.angle_alpha   90.00
_cell.angle_beta   90.00
_cell.angle_gamma   90.00
#
_symmetry.space_group_name_H-M   'P 1'
#
loop_
_entity.id
_entity.type
_entity.pdbx_description
1 polymer ?
#
loop_
_entity_poly.entity_id
_entity_poly.type
_entity_poly.pdbx_seq_one_letter_code
_entity_poly.pdbx_strand_id
1 'polypeptide(L)'
;MSSVYSKFALATLVVVMGAGSVSANQLSDTDQRDNVRYKTRPAYDAVGIRAGGFTVFPLASVAGKYDDNIYATDVNETDDFITQLSTAVEVNSNWSRHALNLNAGVSQYIYADNTDENRLDWNVGVNGQLDVTRNSQFRGAVGYQQAHEDRGDPSSPATASEPIKYTLLTGTASFDQKFNRLTARVSGGYSEYDYKDAVSTVGVVID
;
A
#
# COMPACT_ATOMS: atom_id res chain seq x y z
N MET A 1 10.66 -2.94 32.01
CA MET A 1 11.44 -3.24 30.81
C MET A 1 10.83 -2.36 29.71
N SER A 2 11.55 -1.32 29.25
CA SER A 2 11.06 -0.47 28.18
C SER A 2 11.35 -1.21 26.87
N SER A 3 10.31 -1.56 26.11
CA SER A 3 10.42 -2.08 24.76
C SER A 3 11.13 -1.04 23.90
N VAL A 4 12.26 -1.40 23.34
CA VAL A 4 13.01 -0.54 22.43
C VAL A 4 12.43 -0.82 21.04
N TYR A 5 11.51 0.04 20.60
CA TYR A 5 11.00 -0.02 19.22
C TYR A 5 12.03 0.62 18.30
N SER A 6 12.46 -0.10 17.29
CA SER A 6 13.24 0.50 16.20
C SER A 6 12.31 1.33 15.31
N LYS A 7 12.53 2.67 15.29
CA LYS A 7 11.73 3.60 14.50
C LYS A 7 12.59 4.22 13.41
N PHE A 8 12.17 4.02 12.19
CA PHE A 8 12.79 4.68 11.04
C PHE A 8 11.82 5.68 10.44
N ALA A 9 12.22 6.94 10.34
CA ALA A 9 11.43 7.98 9.71
C ALA A 9 12.22 8.63 8.57
N LEU A 10 11.60 8.71 7.41
CA LEU A 10 12.15 9.38 6.23
C LEU A 10 11.22 10.53 5.81
N ALA A 11 11.78 11.73 5.71
CA ALA A 11 11.08 12.90 5.19
C ALA A 11 11.79 13.42 3.94
N THR A 12 11.05 13.60 2.87
CA THR A 12 11.57 14.09 1.58
C THR A 12 10.80 15.33 1.14
N LEU A 13 11.52 16.38 0.77
CA LEU A 13 10.95 17.57 0.14
C LEU A 13 11.51 17.71 -1.28
N VAL A 14 10.63 17.81 -2.27
CA VAL A 14 10.99 18.04 -3.67
C VAL A 14 10.29 19.30 -4.20
N VAL A 15 11.06 20.21 -4.78
CA VAL A 15 10.56 21.38 -5.48
C VAL A 15 10.92 21.24 -6.95
N VAL A 16 9.91 21.21 -7.81
CA VAL A 16 10.08 21.14 -9.28
C VAL A 16 9.45 22.36 -9.94
N MET A 17 10.24 23.09 -10.69
CA MET A 17 9.78 24.14 -11.58
C MET A 17 10.09 23.74 -13.01
N GLY A 18 9.04 23.57 -13.82
CA GLY A 18 9.17 23.17 -15.23
C GLY A 18 8.42 24.12 -16.16
N ALA A 19 9.07 24.58 -17.23
CA ALA A 19 8.33 25.10 -18.38
C ALA A 19 7.66 23.91 -19.05
N GLY A 20 6.35 23.99 -19.30
CA GLY A 20 5.62 22.91 -19.97
C GLY A 20 6.22 22.59 -21.33
N SER A 21 7.21 21.72 -21.37
CA SER A 21 7.64 21.07 -22.58
C SER A 21 6.60 20.00 -22.90
N VAL A 22 6.09 20.04 -24.13
CA VAL A 22 5.37 18.92 -24.69
C VAL A 22 6.35 17.75 -24.73
N SER A 23 6.30 16.90 -23.73
CA SER A 23 7.10 15.68 -23.71
C SER A 23 6.55 14.77 -24.80
N ALA A 24 7.33 14.60 -25.86
CA ALA A 24 7.11 13.61 -26.92
C ALA A 24 7.31 12.18 -26.38
N ASN A 25 6.70 11.83 -25.26
CA ASN A 25 6.71 10.49 -24.72
C ASN A 25 5.28 9.93 -24.61
N GLN A 26 4.51 10.12 -25.67
CA GLN A 26 3.17 9.55 -25.84
C GLN A 26 3.18 8.17 -26.51
N LEU A 27 4.34 7.50 -26.60
CA LEU A 27 4.42 6.18 -27.22
C LEU A 27 4.05 5.03 -26.27
N SER A 28 3.90 5.30 -24.96
CA SER A 28 3.55 4.23 -24.00
C SER A 28 2.06 4.12 -23.68
N ASP A 29 1.27 5.16 -23.95
CA ASP A 29 -0.15 5.17 -23.59
C ASP A 29 -1.05 4.45 -24.61
N THR A 30 -0.58 4.34 -25.85
CA THR A 30 -1.31 3.65 -26.92
C THR A 30 -1.17 2.12 -26.80
N ASP A 31 0.01 1.63 -26.42
CA ASP A 31 0.26 0.19 -26.27
C ASP A 31 -0.44 -0.41 -25.02
N GLN A 32 -0.65 0.39 -23.98
CA GLN A 32 -1.41 -0.06 -22.81
C GLN A 32 -2.92 -0.12 -23.06
N ARG A 33 -3.46 0.76 -23.91
CA ARG A 33 -4.89 0.77 -24.26
C ARG A 33 -5.30 -0.37 -25.17
N ASP A 34 -4.40 -0.90 -25.96
CA ASP A 34 -4.67 -2.03 -26.86
C ASP A 34 -4.44 -3.40 -26.21
N ASN A 35 -3.85 -3.45 -25.02
CA ASN A 35 -3.68 -4.70 -24.30
C ASN A 35 -5.04 -5.17 -23.72
N VAL A 36 -5.48 -6.36 -24.12
CA VAL A 36 -6.75 -6.98 -23.67
C VAL A 36 -6.89 -7.02 -22.15
N ARG A 37 -5.79 -7.05 -21.40
CA ARG A 37 -5.77 -7.02 -19.93
C ARG A 37 -6.21 -5.68 -19.35
N TYR A 38 -5.97 -4.57 -20.05
CA TYR A 38 -6.24 -3.21 -19.56
C TYR A 38 -7.40 -2.53 -20.30
N LYS A 39 -8.01 -3.24 -21.27
CA LYS A 39 -9.16 -2.71 -21.97
C LYS A 39 -10.34 -2.62 -21.02
N THR A 40 -10.77 -1.40 -20.70
CA THR A 40 -11.99 -1.16 -19.93
C THR A 40 -13.17 -1.89 -20.58
N ARG A 41 -13.88 -2.70 -19.81
CA ARG A 41 -15.08 -3.41 -20.24
C ARG A 41 -16.26 -2.91 -19.39
N PRO A 42 -16.88 -1.77 -19.75
CA PRO A 42 -17.89 -1.11 -18.90
C PRO A 42 -19.05 -2.04 -18.49
N ALA A 43 -19.32 -3.08 -19.26
CA ALA A 43 -20.37 -4.07 -18.95
C ALA A 43 -19.97 -5.06 -17.82
N TYR A 44 -18.68 -5.15 -17.49
CA TYR A 44 -18.11 -6.06 -16.49
C TYR A 44 -17.40 -5.33 -15.36
N ASP A 45 -17.22 -4.01 -15.48
CA ASP A 45 -16.63 -3.21 -14.43
C ASP A 45 -17.62 -3.09 -13.25
N ALA A 46 -17.10 -3.16 -12.03
CA ALA A 46 -17.92 -3.01 -10.82
C ALA A 46 -18.57 -1.61 -10.82
N VAL A 47 -19.88 -1.56 -10.81
CA VAL A 47 -20.65 -0.30 -10.82
C VAL A 47 -20.51 0.46 -9.51
N GLY A 48 -20.14 -0.25 -8.43
CA GLY A 48 -20.09 0.29 -7.09
C GLY A 48 -21.46 0.59 -6.49
N ILE A 49 -21.49 0.83 -5.19
CA ILE A 49 -22.69 1.17 -4.43
C ILE A 49 -22.70 2.67 -4.20
N ARG A 50 -23.69 3.37 -4.73
CA ARG A 50 -23.82 4.82 -4.53
C ARG A 50 -24.37 5.14 -3.13
N ALA A 51 -23.64 5.97 -2.38
CA ALA A 51 -23.99 6.43 -1.04
C ALA A 51 -23.84 7.96 -0.98
N GLY A 52 -24.90 8.68 -1.33
CA GLY A 52 -24.87 10.14 -1.41
C GLY A 52 -23.84 10.65 -2.43
N GLY A 53 -22.91 11.45 -1.98
CA GLY A 53 -21.81 12.00 -2.81
C GLY A 53 -20.61 11.06 -2.99
N PHE A 54 -20.77 9.76 -2.69
CA PHE A 54 -19.70 8.76 -2.78
C PHE A 54 -20.15 7.52 -3.54
N THR A 55 -19.18 6.79 -4.09
CA THR A 55 -19.37 5.43 -4.60
C THR A 55 -18.44 4.49 -3.83
N VAL A 56 -19.01 3.39 -3.33
CA VAL A 56 -18.34 2.38 -2.50
C VAL A 56 -18.11 1.12 -3.33
N PHE A 57 -16.90 0.59 -3.32
CA PHE A 57 -16.50 -0.62 -4.02
C PHE A 57 -15.99 -1.65 -3.00
N PRO A 58 -16.86 -2.53 -2.50
CA PRO A 58 -16.41 -3.64 -1.67
C PRO A 58 -15.77 -4.72 -2.52
N LEU A 59 -14.70 -5.35 -2.00
CA LEU A 59 -14.02 -6.48 -2.60
C LEU A 59 -13.82 -7.56 -1.55
N ALA A 60 -14.02 -8.82 -1.95
CA ALA A 60 -13.64 -9.97 -1.16
C ALA A 60 -12.98 -11.01 -2.08
N SER A 61 -11.94 -11.65 -1.61
CA SER A 61 -11.24 -12.69 -2.35
C SER A 61 -10.75 -13.80 -1.43
N VAL A 62 -10.67 -15.00 -1.99
CA VAL A 62 -10.08 -16.18 -1.38
C VAL A 62 -9.04 -16.72 -2.35
N ALA A 63 -7.85 -16.99 -1.85
CA ALA A 63 -6.78 -17.61 -2.62
C ALA A 63 -6.16 -18.77 -1.83
N GLY A 64 -5.70 -19.79 -2.54
CA GLY A 64 -4.89 -20.88 -1.98
C GLY A 64 -3.50 -20.87 -2.63
N LYS A 65 -2.47 -21.02 -1.82
CA LYS A 65 -1.08 -21.14 -2.25
C LYS A 65 -0.48 -22.37 -1.60
N TYR A 66 0.18 -23.19 -2.37
CA TYR A 66 1.10 -24.20 -1.83
C TYR A 66 2.51 -23.63 -1.88
N ASP A 67 3.23 -23.73 -0.78
CA ASP A 67 4.59 -23.24 -0.63
C ASP A 67 5.45 -24.40 -0.12
N ASP A 68 6.47 -24.77 -0.86
CA ASP A 68 7.36 -25.89 -0.55
C ASP A 68 8.48 -25.52 0.43
N ASN A 69 8.64 -24.23 0.72
CA ASN A 69 9.67 -23.72 1.65
C ASN A 69 9.22 -22.44 2.36
N ILE A 70 8.26 -22.55 3.27
CA ILE A 70 7.65 -21.40 3.98
C ILE A 70 8.64 -20.62 4.83
N TYR A 71 9.75 -21.20 5.24
CA TYR A 71 10.80 -20.56 6.05
C TYR A 71 11.97 -20.02 5.20
N ALA A 72 11.95 -20.21 3.89
CA ALA A 72 13.01 -19.82 2.97
C ALA A 72 14.41 -20.30 3.42
N THR A 73 14.50 -21.56 3.85
CA THR A 73 15.74 -22.20 4.31
C THR A 73 16.39 -23.02 3.20
N ASP A 74 17.74 -23.05 3.16
CA ASP A 74 18.49 -23.84 2.15
C ASP A 74 18.50 -25.35 2.45
N VAL A 75 18.17 -25.73 3.68
CA VAL A 75 18.15 -27.12 4.16
C VAL A 75 16.98 -27.34 5.08
N ASN A 76 16.42 -28.56 5.09
CA ASN A 76 15.23 -28.91 5.86
C ASN A 76 14.04 -28.01 5.51
N GLU A 77 13.77 -27.88 4.23
CA GLU A 77 12.62 -27.14 3.72
C GLU A 77 11.33 -27.67 4.35
N THR A 78 10.41 -26.78 4.66
CA THR A 78 9.10 -27.09 5.24
C THR A 78 8.04 -26.56 4.32
N ASP A 79 7.14 -27.42 3.89
CA ASP A 79 6.03 -27.07 3.04
C ASP A 79 4.75 -26.81 3.82
N ASP A 80 3.86 -26.03 3.25
CA ASP A 80 2.51 -25.81 3.80
C ASP A 80 1.54 -25.35 2.70
N PHE A 81 0.25 -25.51 3.00
CA PHE A 81 -0.83 -24.97 2.22
C PHE A 81 -1.40 -23.72 2.93
N ILE A 82 -1.33 -22.58 2.26
CA ILE A 82 -1.70 -21.28 2.80
C ILE A 82 -3.03 -20.84 2.17
N THR A 83 -4.04 -20.63 3.01
CA THR A 83 -5.30 -19.99 2.60
C THR A 83 -5.25 -18.51 2.93
N GLN A 84 -5.42 -17.66 1.92
CA GLN A 84 -5.53 -16.23 2.09
C GLN A 84 -6.98 -15.78 1.92
N LEU A 85 -7.52 -15.14 2.94
CA LEU A 85 -8.83 -14.47 2.93
C LEU A 85 -8.58 -12.96 2.93
N SER A 86 -9.06 -12.26 1.91
CA SER A 86 -8.88 -10.81 1.82
C SER A 86 -10.21 -10.11 1.61
N THR A 87 -10.40 -9.01 2.34
CA THR A 87 -11.51 -8.09 2.14
C THR A 87 -10.97 -6.66 2.04
N ALA A 88 -11.57 -5.88 1.15
CA ALA A 88 -11.20 -4.48 1.00
C ALA A 88 -12.43 -3.63 0.68
N VAL A 89 -12.35 -2.37 0.94
CA VAL A 89 -13.31 -1.36 0.54
C VAL A 89 -12.60 -0.14 0.03
N GLU A 90 -13.06 0.36 -1.10
CA GLU A 90 -12.67 1.65 -1.66
C GLU A 90 -13.88 2.56 -1.73
N VAL A 91 -13.73 3.82 -1.29
CA VAL A 91 -14.78 4.83 -1.29
C VAL A 91 -14.30 6.05 -2.05
N ASN A 92 -14.94 6.34 -3.17
CA ASN A 92 -14.59 7.46 -4.04
C ASN A 92 -15.67 8.53 -3.99
N SER A 93 -15.25 9.80 -3.82
CA SER A 93 -16.17 10.91 -3.96
C SER A 93 -16.58 11.14 -5.41
N ASN A 94 -17.84 11.51 -5.62
CA ASN A 94 -18.42 11.84 -6.93
C ASN A 94 -18.54 13.38 -7.11
N TRP A 95 -17.68 14.15 -6.48
CA TRP A 95 -17.74 15.60 -6.51
C TRP A 95 -17.23 16.16 -7.85
N SER A 96 -17.84 17.21 -8.34
CA SER A 96 -17.40 17.90 -9.57
C SER A 96 -16.10 18.71 -9.36
N ARG A 97 -15.84 19.12 -8.14
CA ARG A 97 -14.60 19.80 -7.71
C ARG A 97 -14.13 19.05 -6.47
N HIS A 98 -12.83 19.03 -6.28
CA HIS A 98 -12.19 18.26 -5.23
C HIS A 98 -12.35 16.74 -5.44
N ALA A 99 -11.54 15.98 -4.79
CA ALA A 99 -11.69 14.53 -4.73
C ALA A 99 -11.27 14.02 -3.37
N LEU A 100 -11.96 13.00 -2.90
CA LEU A 100 -11.61 12.24 -1.70
C LEU A 100 -11.75 10.76 -2.01
N ASN A 101 -10.71 10.02 -1.73
CA ASN A 101 -10.70 8.57 -1.81
C ASN A 101 -10.29 8.02 -0.44
N LEU A 102 -11.03 7.04 0.05
CA LEU A 102 -10.75 6.28 1.26
C LEU A 102 -10.58 4.82 0.86
N ASN A 103 -9.63 4.15 1.45
CA ASN A 103 -9.44 2.71 1.28
C ASN A 103 -9.16 2.04 2.62
N ALA A 104 -9.66 0.82 2.76
CA ALA A 104 -9.32 -0.07 3.87
C ALA A 104 -9.26 -1.51 3.38
N GLY A 105 -8.36 -2.30 3.92
CA GLY A 105 -8.19 -3.68 3.56
C GLY A 105 -7.72 -4.52 4.74
N VAL A 106 -8.10 -5.80 4.72
CA VAL A 106 -7.67 -6.82 5.69
C VAL A 106 -7.35 -8.09 4.92
N SER A 107 -6.23 -8.72 5.23
CA SER A 107 -5.83 -10.02 4.69
C SER A 107 -5.42 -10.95 5.81
N GLN A 108 -6.10 -12.09 5.92
CA GLN A 108 -5.79 -13.16 6.84
C GLN A 108 -5.10 -14.29 6.08
N TYR A 109 -3.92 -14.67 6.53
CA TYR A 109 -3.18 -15.83 6.05
C TYR A 109 -3.30 -16.96 7.07
N ILE A 110 -3.75 -18.11 6.63
CA ILE A 110 -4.00 -19.30 7.45
C ILE A 110 -3.16 -20.43 6.88
N TYR A 111 -2.21 -20.88 7.65
CA TYR A 111 -1.35 -22.02 7.36
C TYR A 111 -2.02 -23.29 7.88
N ALA A 112 -1.99 -24.37 7.09
CA ALA A 112 -2.69 -25.60 7.41
C ALA A 112 -2.00 -26.37 8.55
N ASP A 113 -0.68 -26.48 8.51
CA ASP A 113 0.12 -27.26 9.44
C ASP A 113 0.92 -26.37 10.40
N ASN A 114 1.47 -25.26 9.92
CA ASN A 114 2.32 -24.35 10.69
C ASN A 114 1.54 -23.12 11.16
N THR A 115 0.63 -23.32 12.11
CA THR A 115 -0.32 -22.29 12.57
C THR A 115 0.34 -21.09 13.27
N ASP A 116 1.58 -21.21 13.73
CA ASP A 116 2.37 -20.10 14.30
C ASP A 116 2.74 -19.04 13.22
N GLU A 117 2.67 -19.42 11.94
CA GLU A 117 2.84 -18.51 10.80
C GLU A 117 1.54 -17.77 10.42
N ASN A 118 0.41 -18.05 11.08
CA ASN A 118 -0.83 -17.33 10.83
C ASN A 118 -0.68 -15.84 11.09
N ARG A 119 -1.06 -15.03 10.10
CA ARG A 119 -0.89 -13.58 10.19
C ARG A 119 -2.09 -12.82 9.68
N LEU A 120 -2.32 -11.65 10.28
CA LEU A 120 -3.36 -10.70 9.90
C LEU A 120 -2.71 -9.38 9.52
N ASP A 121 -2.81 -9.02 8.26
CA ASP A 121 -2.37 -7.74 7.72
C ASP A 121 -3.58 -6.85 7.47
N TRP A 122 -3.43 -5.56 7.72
CA TRP A 122 -4.48 -4.61 7.42
C TRP A 122 -3.91 -3.24 7.06
N ASN A 123 -4.68 -2.50 6.30
CA ASN A 123 -4.33 -1.14 5.91
C ASN A 123 -5.55 -0.23 5.90
N VAL A 124 -5.32 1.03 6.16
CA VAL A 124 -6.27 2.12 5.92
C VAL A 124 -5.56 3.28 5.26
N GLY A 125 -6.24 3.97 4.39
CA GLY A 125 -5.69 5.12 3.69
C GLY A 125 -6.74 6.14 3.31
N VAL A 126 -6.29 7.37 3.20
CA VAL A 126 -7.05 8.47 2.66
C VAL A 126 -6.17 9.27 1.72
N ASN A 127 -6.71 9.60 0.57
CA ASN A 127 -6.09 10.56 -0.34
C ASN A 127 -7.13 11.57 -0.83
N GLY A 128 -6.67 12.78 -1.05
CA GLY A 128 -7.57 13.86 -1.42
C GLY A 128 -6.91 14.87 -2.33
N GLN A 129 -7.76 15.54 -3.08
CA GLN A 129 -7.41 16.64 -3.95
C GLN A 129 -8.33 17.83 -3.65
N LEU A 130 -7.73 18.97 -3.39
CA LEU A 130 -8.43 20.23 -3.17
C LEU A 130 -8.06 21.19 -4.29
N ASP A 131 -9.03 21.50 -5.14
CA ASP A 131 -8.89 22.54 -6.15
C ASP A 131 -9.11 23.92 -5.50
N VAL A 132 -8.00 24.57 -5.12
CA VAL A 132 -8.03 25.88 -4.43
C VAL A 132 -8.51 26.97 -5.39
N THR A 133 -7.91 27.01 -6.59
CA THR A 133 -8.32 27.87 -7.70
C THR A 133 -8.31 27.06 -9.01
N ARG A 134 -8.64 27.72 -10.13
CA ARG A 134 -8.51 27.09 -11.46
C ARG A 134 -7.07 26.70 -11.80
N ASN A 135 -6.10 27.36 -11.15
CA ASN A 135 -4.68 27.20 -11.44
C ASN A 135 -3.89 26.64 -10.27
N SER A 136 -4.55 26.40 -9.12
CA SER A 136 -3.91 25.95 -7.88
C SER A 136 -4.60 24.71 -7.36
N GLN A 137 -3.82 23.66 -7.06
CA GLN A 137 -4.32 22.38 -6.58
C GLN A 137 -3.44 21.86 -5.46
N PHE A 138 -4.06 21.45 -4.37
CA PHE A 138 -3.41 20.72 -3.28
C PHE A 138 -3.81 19.25 -3.35
N ARG A 139 -2.85 18.35 -3.17
CA ARG A 139 -3.08 16.92 -2.99
C ARG A 139 -2.41 16.44 -1.73
N GLY A 140 -3.07 15.55 -1.02
CA GLY A 140 -2.53 14.92 0.16
C GLY A 140 -2.96 13.46 0.24
N ALA A 141 -2.10 12.64 0.85
CA ALA A 141 -2.43 11.27 1.18
C ALA A 141 -1.83 10.92 2.54
N VAL A 142 -2.55 10.11 3.31
CA VAL A 142 -2.08 9.48 4.53
C VAL A 142 -2.47 8.01 4.48
N GLY A 143 -1.53 7.15 4.79
CA GLY A 143 -1.74 5.71 4.90
C GLY A 143 -1.19 5.17 6.20
N TYR A 144 -1.88 4.21 6.79
CA TYR A 144 -1.41 3.45 7.94
C TYR A 144 -1.68 1.99 7.71
N GLN A 145 -0.65 1.16 7.91
CA GLN A 145 -0.78 -0.29 7.76
C GLN A 145 -0.05 -1.03 8.85
N GLN A 146 -0.55 -2.21 9.16
CA GLN A 146 0.15 -3.25 9.89
C GLN A 146 0.38 -4.42 8.94
N ALA A 147 1.62 -4.84 8.82
CA ALA A 147 2.02 -5.95 7.97
C ALA A 147 3.09 -6.80 8.67
N HIS A 148 3.43 -7.91 8.08
CA HIS A 148 4.49 -8.80 8.53
C HIS A 148 5.57 -8.88 7.45
N GLU A 149 6.81 -9.05 7.88
CA GLU A 149 7.91 -9.35 6.96
C GLU A 149 7.81 -10.78 6.44
N ASP A 150 8.20 -10.97 5.18
CA ASP A 150 8.32 -12.31 4.63
C ASP A 150 9.57 -13.01 5.18
N ARG A 151 9.48 -14.33 5.38
CA ARG A 151 10.57 -15.15 5.94
C ARG A 151 11.85 -15.10 5.11
N GLY A 152 11.77 -14.90 3.80
CA GLY A 152 12.90 -14.79 2.89
C GLY A 152 13.50 -13.38 2.78
N ASP A 153 13.01 -12.40 3.53
CA ASP A 153 13.56 -11.04 3.49
C ASP A 153 14.94 -11.02 4.15
N PRO A 154 15.98 -10.46 3.50
CA PRO A 154 17.33 -10.36 4.09
C PRO A 154 17.38 -9.60 5.42
N SER A 155 16.41 -8.75 5.70
CA SER A 155 16.28 -8.01 6.97
C SER A 155 15.58 -8.82 8.06
N SER A 156 14.88 -9.91 7.69
CA SER A 156 14.17 -10.76 8.64
C SER A 156 15.10 -11.84 9.21
N PRO A 157 15.34 -11.88 10.53
CA PRO A 157 16.17 -12.91 11.14
C PRO A 157 15.55 -14.30 10.96
N ALA A 158 16.30 -15.22 10.34
CA ALA A 158 15.86 -16.60 10.14
C ALA A 158 15.52 -17.36 11.45
N THR A 159 15.95 -16.83 12.60
CA THR A 159 15.74 -17.40 13.93
C THR A 159 14.47 -16.90 14.61
N ALA A 160 13.70 -15.99 14.02
CA ALA A 160 12.45 -15.51 14.60
C ALA A 160 11.43 -16.66 14.67
N SER A 161 10.76 -16.81 15.82
CA SER A 161 9.75 -17.86 16.05
C SER A 161 8.45 -17.58 15.29
N GLU A 162 8.15 -16.29 15.03
CA GLU A 162 6.95 -15.82 14.33
C GLU A 162 7.35 -14.77 13.28
N PRO A 163 6.51 -14.52 12.26
CA PRO A 163 6.73 -13.43 11.32
C PRO A 163 6.82 -12.07 12.02
N ILE A 164 7.84 -11.29 11.68
CA ILE A 164 8.06 -9.99 12.32
C ILE A 164 6.97 -9.01 11.88
N LYS A 165 6.28 -8.47 12.86
CA LYS A 165 5.21 -7.50 12.66
C LYS A 165 5.77 -6.08 12.67
N TYR A 166 5.33 -5.28 11.71
CA TYR A 166 5.63 -3.85 11.70
C TYR A 166 4.39 -3.01 11.38
N THR A 167 4.43 -1.76 11.78
CA THR A 167 3.49 -0.75 11.34
C THR A 167 4.20 0.29 10.49
N LEU A 168 3.51 0.77 9.47
CA LEU A 168 4.01 1.81 8.56
C LEU A 168 3.01 2.95 8.48
N LEU A 169 3.45 4.13 8.87
CA LEU A 169 2.75 5.39 8.65
C LEU A 169 3.37 6.10 7.45
N THR A 170 2.56 6.44 6.47
CA THR A 170 2.97 7.23 5.31
C THR A 170 2.17 8.51 5.20
N GLY A 171 2.81 9.58 4.76
CA GLY A 171 2.15 10.83 4.47
C GLY A 171 2.79 11.49 3.26
N THR A 172 1.98 12.02 2.35
CA THR A 172 2.45 12.82 1.22
C THR A 172 1.61 14.07 1.07
N ALA A 173 2.24 15.17 0.66
CA ALA A 173 1.54 16.40 0.33
C ALA A 173 2.18 17.04 -0.89
N SER A 174 1.39 17.61 -1.76
CA SER A 174 1.87 18.38 -2.91
C SER A 174 0.97 19.57 -3.20
N PHE A 175 1.58 20.66 -3.64
CA PHE A 175 0.90 21.84 -4.11
C PHE A 175 1.37 22.16 -5.53
N ASP A 176 0.42 22.27 -6.45
CA ASP A 176 0.64 22.63 -7.84
C ASP A 176 0.10 24.03 -8.10
N GLN A 177 0.92 24.90 -8.71
CA GLN A 177 0.51 26.21 -9.19
C GLN A 177 0.88 26.38 -10.67
N LYS A 178 -0.13 26.69 -11.48
CA LYS A 178 0.05 26.99 -12.91
C LYS A 178 0.10 28.50 -13.13
N PHE A 179 1.13 28.95 -13.83
CA PHE A 179 1.35 30.32 -14.24
C PHE A 179 1.44 30.35 -15.77
N ASN A 180 0.36 30.60 -16.48
CA ASN A 180 0.34 30.61 -17.93
C ASN A 180 1.09 29.39 -18.56
N ARG A 181 2.38 29.51 -18.88
CA ARG A 181 3.24 28.46 -19.48
C ARG A 181 4.14 27.75 -18.49
N LEU A 182 4.16 28.18 -17.24
CA LEU A 182 4.98 27.60 -16.17
C LEU A 182 4.09 26.85 -15.18
N THR A 183 4.51 25.66 -14.78
CA THR A 183 3.92 24.95 -13.64
C THR A 183 4.99 24.79 -12.58
N ALA A 184 4.68 25.25 -11.37
CA ALA A 184 5.48 25.02 -10.20
C ALA A 184 4.80 23.93 -9.34
N ARG A 185 5.58 22.95 -8.87
CA ARG A 185 5.14 21.93 -7.92
C ARG A 185 6.08 21.90 -6.73
N VAL A 186 5.51 21.89 -5.54
CA VAL A 186 6.20 21.60 -4.30
C VAL A 186 5.59 20.34 -3.71
N SER A 187 6.40 19.38 -3.34
CA SER A 187 5.92 18.13 -2.73
C SER A 187 6.84 17.66 -1.61
N GLY A 188 6.25 17.00 -0.63
CA GLY A 188 6.96 16.37 0.46
C GLY A 188 6.31 15.04 0.84
N GLY A 189 7.11 14.16 1.44
CA GLY A 189 6.67 12.87 1.93
C GLY A 189 7.31 12.53 3.27
N TYR A 190 6.60 11.73 4.02
CA TYR A 190 7.02 11.19 5.30
C TYR A 190 6.69 9.70 5.35
N SER A 191 7.60 8.90 5.90
CA SER A 191 7.38 7.49 6.17
C SER A 191 8.02 7.12 7.49
N GLU A 192 7.29 6.41 8.34
CA GLU A 192 7.76 5.92 9.64
C GLU A 192 7.42 4.44 9.76
N TYR A 193 8.45 3.64 9.99
CA TYR A 193 8.34 2.22 10.30
C TYR A 193 8.52 2.03 11.80
N ASP A 194 7.67 1.21 12.39
CA ASP A 194 7.73 0.82 13.80
C ASP A 194 7.65 -0.70 13.86
N TYR A 195 8.80 -1.35 14.09
CA TYR A 195 8.93 -2.80 14.18
C TYR A 195 8.64 -3.27 15.61
N LYS A 196 7.95 -4.39 15.73
CA LYS A 196 7.74 -5.04 17.03
C LYS A 196 8.87 -6.00 17.31
N ASP A 197 9.23 -6.08 18.58
CA ASP A 197 10.21 -7.04 19.06
C ASP A 197 9.79 -8.45 18.63
N ALA A 198 10.70 -9.19 18.04
CA ALA A 198 10.53 -10.60 17.72
C ALA A 198 11.16 -11.47 18.81
N VAL A 199 10.63 -12.65 19.01
CA VAL A 199 11.21 -13.64 19.90
C VAL A 199 11.86 -14.74 19.06
N SER A 200 13.10 -15.05 19.38
CA SER A 200 13.81 -16.18 18.73
C SER A 200 13.20 -17.52 19.17
N THR A 201 13.37 -18.54 18.33
CA THR A 201 13.03 -19.94 18.64
C THR A 201 13.67 -20.46 19.93
N VAL A 202 14.72 -19.81 20.43
CA VAL A 202 15.37 -20.10 21.73
C VAL A 202 14.94 -19.14 22.85
N GLY A 203 13.91 -18.32 22.65
CA GLY A 203 13.32 -17.44 23.64
C GLY A 203 14.12 -16.14 23.91
N VAL A 204 15.03 -15.76 23.03
CA VAL A 204 15.77 -14.49 23.10
C VAL A 204 15.03 -13.42 22.29
N VAL A 205 14.85 -12.23 22.86
CA VAL A 205 14.29 -11.08 22.14
C VAL A 205 15.29 -10.64 21.08
N ILE A 206 14.80 -10.47 19.86
CA ILE A 206 15.56 -9.95 18.71
C ILE A 206 15.10 -8.51 18.51
N ASP A 207 16.02 -7.56 18.68
CA ASP A 207 15.81 -6.11 18.42
C ASP A 207 16.17 -5.77 16.97
#